data_013ed21dcefed16a6a5dcf8683fbe79f
#
_entry.id   013ed21dcefed16a6a5dcf8683fbe79f
#
_cell.length_a   1.000
_cell.length_b   1.000
_cell.length_c   1.000
_cell.angle_alpha   90.00
_cell.angle_beta   90.00
_cell.angle_gamma   90.00
#
_symmetry.space_group_name_H-M   'P 1'
#
loop_
_entity.id
_entity.type
_entity.pdbx_description
1 polymer ?
#
loop_
_entity_poly.entity_id
_entity_poly.type
_entity_poly.pdbx_seq_one_letter_code
_entity_poly.pdbx_strand_id
1 'polypeptide(L)'
;MRAPEAPPACTNTVAITYDDGPSPETTPRLLDIMKSKDAKATFFAIGSNADAFPDILQRERDEGHLVANHSYNHPQLNAISDDRIGRELDETSRAIESALGSKPHWMRPPYGATNDRVAAVSGERDMALALWDVDTADWQNRNADITCRNAVDNAQAGSIILMHDIHPSTVDAAACIIDGLRAKGLRPVTLDEMVQPTPGHTYTRAR
;
A
#
# COMPACT_ATOMS: atom_id res chain seq x y z
N MET A 1 6.52 -1.25 36.95
CA MET A 1 5.87 -1.85 35.77
C MET A 1 6.78 -1.57 34.58
N ARG A 2 7.36 -2.60 33.96
CA ARG A 2 8.14 -2.46 32.72
C ARG A 2 7.16 -2.12 31.60
N ALA A 3 7.48 -1.12 30.79
CA ALA A 3 6.78 -0.87 29.53
C ALA A 3 6.84 -2.12 28.67
N PRO A 4 5.77 -2.44 27.88
CA PRO A 4 5.83 -3.57 26.96
C PRO A 4 6.99 -3.35 26.00
N GLU A 5 7.87 -4.34 25.94
CA GLU A 5 8.99 -4.39 25.01
C GLU A 5 8.40 -4.40 23.58
N ALA A 6 8.83 -3.45 22.75
CA ALA A 6 8.44 -3.44 21.34
C ALA A 6 8.79 -4.81 20.72
N PRO A 7 7.95 -5.37 19.84
CA PRO A 7 8.25 -6.62 19.16
C PRO A 7 9.60 -6.46 18.44
N PRO A 8 10.43 -7.52 18.41
CA PRO A 8 11.74 -7.45 17.78
C PRO A 8 11.53 -7.00 16.32
N ALA A 9 12.17 -5.90 15.95
CA ALA A 9 12.18 -5.41 14.59
C ALA A 9 12.48 -6.59 13.66
N CYS A 10 11.54 -6.95 12.77
CA CYS A 10 11.77 -7.99 11.77
C CYS A 10 12.86 -7.48 10.83
N THR A 11 14.10 -7.85 11.10
CA THR A 11 15.30 -7.28 10.49
C THR A 11 15.43 -7.52 8.98
N ASN A 12 14.57 -8.36 8.39
CA ASN A 12 14.63 -8.75 6.97
C ASN A 12 13.27 -8.67 6.27
N THR A 13 12.40 -7.74 6.67
CA THR A 13 11.10 -7.56 6.02
C THR A 13 11.11 -6.43 4.99
N VAL A 14 10.23 -6.53 4.01
CA VAL A 14 10.00 -5.53 2.97
C VAL A 14 8.49 -5.44 2.69
N ALA A 15 7.95 -4.24 2.53
CA ALA A 15 6.56 -4.07 2.14
C ALA A 15 6.43 -3.95 0.62
N ILE A 16 5.73 -4.91 0.02
CA ILE A 16 5.24 -4.79 -1.35
C ILE A 16 3.92 -4.01 -1.27
N THR A 17 3.82 -2.90 -2.03
CA THR A 17 2.63 -2.06 -2.00
C THR A 17 2.12 -1.75 -3.40
N TYR A 18 0.80 -1.72 -3.56
CA TYR A 18 0.12 -1.45 -4.82
C TYR A 18 -0.88 -0.31 -4.64
N ASP A 19 -0.87 0.64 -5.57
CA ASP A 19 -1.75 1.81 -5.59
C ASP A 19 -2.80 1.70 -6.73
N ASP A 20 -3.84 2.52 -6.65
CA ASP A 20 -4.86 2.81 -7.64
C ASP A 20 -5.96 1.75 -7.81
N GLY A 21 -5.82 0.56 -7.25
CA GLY A 21 -6.84 -0.48 -7.33
C GLY A 21 -8.07 -0.22 -6.45
N PRO A 22 -8.93 -1.22 -6.34
CA PRO A 22 -8.90 -2.48 -7.10
C PRO A 22 -9.32 -2.30 -8.56
N SER A 23 -8.73 -3.09 -9.45
CA SER A 23 -9.12 -3.19 -10.85
C SER A 23 -9.65 -4.60 -11.14
N PRO A 24 -10.88 -4.75 -11.68
CA PRO A 24 -11.46 -6.07 -11.95
C PRO A 24 -10.69 -6.86 -13.04
N GLU A 25 -9.89 -6.15 -13.86
CA GLU A 25 -9.14 -6.77 -14.95
C GLU A 25 -7.78 -7.34 -14.47
N THR A 26 -7.19 -6.77 -13.44
CA THR A 26 -5.79 -7.05 -13.06
C THR A 26 -5.64 -7.53 -11.63
N THR A 27 -6.31 -6.91 -10.65
CA THR A 27 -6.16 -7.23 -9.24
C THR A 27 -6.47 -8.70 -8.91
N PRO A 28 -7.53 -9.34 -9.44
CA PRO A 28 -7.79 -10.76 -9.16
C PRO A 28 -6.65 -11.69 -9.60
N ARG A 29 -6.01 -11.42 -10.73
CA ARG A 29 -4.87 -12.21 -11.22
C ARG A 29 -3.63 -11.98 -10.35
N LEU A 30 -3.42 -10.75 -9.86
CA LEU A 30 -2.35 -10.46 -8.90
C LEU A 30 -2.55 -11.25 -7.60
N LEU A 31 -3.76 -11.29 -7.06
CA LEU A 31 -4.09 -12.05 -5.87
C LEU A 31 -3.85 -13.56 -6.06
N ASP A 32 -4.16 -14.13 -7.24
CA ASP A 32 -3.85 -15.52 -7.56
C ASP A 32 -2.33 -15.79 -7.47
N ILE A 33 -1.52 -14.87 -8.01
CA ILE A 33 -0.05 -14.98 -7.97
C ILE A 33 0.44 -14.88 -6.52
N MET A 34 -0.02 -13.86 -5.77
CA MET A 34 0.35 -13.65 -4.37
C MET A 34 0.01 -14.88 -3.52
N LYS A 35 -1.18 -15.46 -3.71
CA LYS A 35 -1.62 -16.67 -3.03
C LYS A 35 -0.74 -17.87 -3.38
N SER A 36 -0.43 -18.08 -4.66
CA SER A 36 0.44 -19.18 -5.10
C SER A 36 1.85 -19.11 -4.53
N LYS A 37 2.29 -17.91 -4.20
CA LYS A 37 3.61 -17.61 -3.61
C LYS A 37 3.57 -17.47 -2.09
N ASP A 38 2.41 -17.62 -1.44
CA ASP A 38 2.24 -17.34 -0.01
C ASP A 38 2.88 -16.00 0.39
N ALA A 39 2.57 -14.94 -0.37
CA ALA A 39 3.09 -13.60 -0.15
C ALA A 39 1.96 -12.64 0.21
N LYS A 40 2.26 -11.63 1.03
CA LYS A 40 1.32 -10.59 1.46
C LYS A 40 1.78 -9.24 0.94
N ALA A 41 0.81 -8.35 0.76
CA ALA A 41 1.03 -7.00 0.28
C ALA A 41 0.08 -6.00 0.97
N THR A 42 0.33 -4.72 0.76
CA THR A 42 -0.60 -3.64 1.13
C THR A 42 -1.15 -3.00 -0.14
N PHE A 43 -2.47 -2.87 -0.21
CA PHE A 43 -3.19 -2.26 -1.33
C PHE A 43 -3.74 -0.89 -0.90
N PHE A 44 -3.34 0.17 -1.56
CA PHE A 44 -3.88 1.52 -1.36
C PHE A 44 -5.01 1.75 -2.36
N ALA A 45 -6.23 1.53 -1.90
CA ALA A 45 -7.41 1.55 -2.75
C ALA A 45 -7.94 2.98 -2.97
N ILE A 46 -8.26 3.31 -4.22
CA ILE A 46 -9.04 4.50 -4.56
C ILE A 46 -10.49 4.26 -4.12
N GLY A 47 -11.08 5.23 -3.41
CA GLY A 47 -12.39 5.07 -2.80
C GLY A 47 -13.51 4.78 -3.82
N SER A 48 -13.49 5.43 -4.98
CA SER A 48 -14.47 5.15 -6.05
C SER A 48 -14.35 3.72 -6.61
N ASN A 49 -13.13 3.15 -6.65
CA ASN A 49 -12.93 1.76 -7.04
C ASN A 49 -13.34 0.79 -5.91
N ALA A 50 -13.11 1.17 -4.66
CA ALA A 50 -13.57 0.41 -3.50
C ALA A 50 -15.10 0.28 -3.47
N ASP A 51 -15.83 1.35 -3.75
CA ASP A 51 -17.30 1.33 -3.88
C ASP A 51 -17.77 0.47 -5.08
N ALA A 52 -17.03 0.51 -6.19
CA ALA A 52 -17.40 -0.21 -7.41
C ALA A 52 -17.11 -1.73 -7.32
N PHE A 53 -16.07 -2.14 -6.59
CA PHE A 53 -15.59 -3.51 -6.55
C PHE A 53 -15.33 -4.02 -5.12
N PRO A 54 -16.31 -3.95 -4.21
CA PRO A 54 -16.13 -4.34 -2.81
C PRO A 54 -15.74 -5.80 -2.63
N ASP A 55 -16.15 -6.69 -3.53
CA ASP A 55 -15.80 -8.11 -3.49
C ASP A 55 -14.30 -8.36 -3.66
N ILE A 56 -13.60 -7.49 -4.42
CA ILE A 56 -12.14 -7.61 -4.58
C ILE A 56 -11.45 -7.19 -3.28
N LEU A 57 -11.89 -6.11 -2.64
CA LEU A 57 -11.38 -5.71 -1.33
C LEU A 57 -11.58 -6.82 -0.28
N GLN A 58 -12.76 -7.45 -0.27
CA GLN A 58 -13.03 -8.57 0.63
C GLN A 58 -12.04 -9.71 0.39
N ARG A 59 -11.76 -10.03 -0.87
CA ARG A 59 -10.78 -11.04 -1.24
C ARG A 59 -9.36 -10.66 -0.79
N GLU A 60 -8.94 -9.40 -0.95
CA GLU A 60 -7.66 -8.90 -0.44
C GLU A 60 -7.54 -9.15 1.06
N ARG A 61 -8.54 -8.75 1.85
CA ARG A 61 -8.59 -9.00 3.29
C ARG A 61 -8.55 -10.49 3.63
N ASP A 62 -9.41 -11.29 2.99
CA ASP A 62 -9.57 -12.71 3.31
C ASP A 62 -8.33 -13.54 2.96
N GLU A 63 -7.54 -13.08 1.99
CA GLU A 63 -6.24 -13.65 1.65
C GLU A 63 -5.08 -13.05 2.49
N GLY A 64 -5.38 -12.18 3.46
CA GLY A 64 -4.44 -11.66 4.47
C GLY A 64 -3.61 -10.48 4.02
N HIS A 65 -4.06 -9.75 2.99
CA HIS A 65 -3.48 -8.48 2.61
C HIS A 65 -4.03 -7.33 3.45
N LEU A 66 -3.30 -6.22 3.49
CA LEU A 66 -3.75 -4.99 4.11
C LEU A 66 -4.36 -4.07 3.05
N VAL A 67 -5.56 -3.56 3.33
CA VAL A 67 -6.22 -2.53 2.51
C VAL A 67 -6.09 -1.19 3.18
N ALA A 68 -5.66 -0.18 2.44
CA ALA A 68 -5.37 1.16 2.91
C ALA A 68 -6.02 2.23 2.01
N ASN A 69 -6.04 3.47 2.47
CA ASN A 69 -6.71 4.59 1.83
C ASN A 69 -5.82 5.29 0.78
N HIS A 70 -6.33 5.50 -0.44
CA HIS A 70 -5.65 6.25 -1.49
C HIS A 70 -6.46 7.46 -2.01
N SER A 71 -7.25 8.09 -1.14
CA SER A 71 -8.26 9.12 -1.45
C SER A 71 -9.41 8.60 -2.33
N TYR A 72 -10.46 9.40 -2.49
CA TYR A 72 -11.67 8.95 -3.19
C TYR A 72 -11.58 9.12 -4.71
N ASN A 73 -11.08 10.29 -5.17
CA ASN A 73 -10.99 10.64 -6.60
C ASN A 73 -9.54 10.86 -7.06
N HIS A 74 -8.54 10.50 -6.26
CA HIS A 74 -7.13 10.65 -6.58
C HIS A 74 -6.67 12.09 -6.88
N PRO A 75 -7.10 13.14 -6.13
CA PRO A 75 -6.60 14.49 -6.34
C PRO A 75 -5.21 14.67 -5.72
N GLN A 76 -4.48 15.69 -6.16
CA GLN A 76 -3.25 16.13 -5.51
C GLN A 76 -3.60 16.79 -4.16
N LEU A 77 -3.48 16.06 -3.05
CA LEU A 77 -4.02 16.48 -1.74
C LEU A 77 -3.40 17.77 -1.21
N ASN A 78 -2.10 17.99 -1.41
CA ASN A 78 -1.44 19.22 -0.95
C ASN A 78 -1.84 20.48 -1.74
N ALA A 79 -2.60 20.34 -2.83
CA ALA A 79 -3.11 21.44 -3.65
C ALA A 79 -4.57 21.81 -3.38
N ILE A 80 -5.25 21.09 -2.48
CA ILE A 80 -6.65 21.33 -2.12
C ILE A 80 -6.80 21.77 -0.67
N SER A 81 -8.00 22.23 -0.27
CA SER A 81 -8.27 22.67 1.11
C SER A 81 -8.34 21.49 2.09
N ASP A 82 -8.13 21.76 3.38
CA ASP A 82 -8.19 20.75 4.44
C ASP A 82 -9.56 20.07 4.51
N ASP A 83 -10.65 20.81 4.36
CA ASP A 83 -12.00 20.26 4.28
C ASP A 83 -12.17 19.29 3.11
N ARG A 84 -11.53 19.57 1.97
CA ARG A 84 -11.58 18.69 0.82
C ARG A 84 -10.68 17.47 1.01
N ILE A 85 -9.51 17.64 1.59
CA ILE A 85 -8.66 16.50 2.00
C ILE A 85 -9.47 15.58 2.91
N GLY A 86 -10.10 16.14 3.95
CA GLY A 86 -10.92 15.39 4.89
C GLY A 86 -12.02 14.59 4.20
N ARG A 87 -12.78 15.20 3.28
CA ARG A 87 -13.84 14.48 2.53
C ARG A 87 -13.28 13.33 1.68
N GLU A 88 -12.19 13.55 0.95
CA GLU A 88 -11.55 12.50 0.13
C GLU A 88 -11.15 11.29 1.00
N LEU A 89 -10.59 11.53 2.19
CA LEU A 89 -10.18 10.47 3.10
C LEU A 89 -11.38 9.79 3.80
N ASP A 90 -12.39 10.57 4.21
CA ASP A 90 -13.57 10.05 4.90
C ASP A 90 -14.45 9.20 3.98
N GLU A 91 -14.65 9.63 2.72
CA GLU A 91 -15.42 8.88 1.73
C GLU A 91 -14.74 7.56 1.38
N THR A 92 -13.43 7.56 1.20
CA THR A 92 -12.65 6.33 0.98
C THR A 92 -12.70 5.39 2.18
N SER A 93 -12.49 5.94 3.39
CA SER A 93 -12.56 5.13 4.62
C SER A 93 -13.91 4.50 4.81
N ARG A 94 -15.01 5.21 4.49
CA ARG A 94 -16.37 4.67 4.52
C ARG A 94 -16.57 3.54 3.49
N ALA A 95 -16.06 3.70 2.26
CA ALA A 95 -16.14 2.66 1.23
C ALA A 95 -15.41 1.39 1.69
N ILE A 96 -14.19 1.53 2.21
CA ILE A 96 -13.40 0.43 2.75
C ILE A 96 -14.10 -0.21 3.96
N GLU A 97 -14.57 0.58 4.92
CA GLU A 97 -15.28 0.09 6.11
C GLU A 97 -16.57 -0.66 5.74
N SER A 98 -17.30 -0.16 4.74
CA SER A 98 -18.52 -0.83 4.24
C SER A 98 -18.22 -2.21 3.65
N ALA A 99 -17.09 -2.35 2.94
CA ALA A 99 -16.67 -3.62 2.35
C ALA A 99 -16.06 -4.60 3.37
N LEU A 100 -15.27 -4.08 4.32
CA LEU A 100 -14.39 -4.90 5.18
C LEU A 100 -14.80 -4.97 6.64
N GLY A 101 -15.70 -4.08 7.10
CA GLY A 101 -16.12 -3.99 8.51
C GLY A 101 -15.13 -3.26 9.43
N SER A 102 -14.06 -2.70 8.89
CA SER A 102 -13.05 -1.93 9.64
C SER A 102 -12.51 -0.77 8.83
N LYS A 103 -12.14 0.31 9.52
CA LYS A 103 -11.52 1.49 8.88
C LYS A 103 -10.05 1.24 8.60
N PRO A 104 -9.52 1.81 7.48
CA PRO A 104 -8.09 1.83 7.25
C PRO A 104 -7.39 2.76 8.24
N HIS A 105 -6.18 2.40 8.67
CA HIS A 105 -5.31 3.21 9.51
C HIS A 105 -3.99 3.61 8.81
N TRP A 106 -3.90 3.29 7.53
CA TRP A 106 -2.88 3.78 6.63
C TRP A 106 -3.50 4.53 5.47
N MET A 107 -2.82 5.57 5.02
CA MET A 107 -3.13 6.23 3.76
C MET A 107 -1.85 6.47 2.96
N ARG A 108 -1.98 6.56 1.64
CA ARG A 108 -0.93 7.07 0.76
C ARG A 108 -1.50 8.24 -0.03
N PRO A 109 -0.87 9.44 0.04
CA PRO A 109 -1.32 10.57 -0.75
C PRO A 109 -1.05 10.30 -2.24
N PRO A 110 -2.02 10.54 -3.14
CA PRO A 110 -1.80 10.49 -4.58
C PRO A 110 -0.54 11.26 -5.01
N TYR A 111 0.24 10.68 -5.93
CA TYR A 111 1.50 11.24 -6.42
C TYR A 111 2.61 11.39 -5.35
N GLY A 112 2.42 10.86 -4.15
CA GLY A 112 3.27 11.15 -2.99
C GLY A 112 3.17 12.62 -2.52
N ALA A 113 2.18 13.36 -3.00
CA ALA A 113 2.02 14.79 -2.76
C ALA A 113 1.48 15.06 -1.34
N THR A 114 2.39 15.24 -0.40
CA THR A 114 2.10 15.51 1.01
C THR A 114 2.76 16.80 1.51
N ASN A 115 2.31 17.27 2.66
CA ASN A 115 2.87 18.33 3.49
C ASN A 115 2.29 18.21 4.91
N ASP A 116 2.68 19.11 5.82
CA ASP A 116 2.23 19.10 7.23
C ASP A 116 0.70 19.14 7.37
N ARG A 117 0.00 19.83 6.45
CA ARG A 117 -1.47 19.89 6.47
C ARG A 117 -2.09 18.54 6.13
N VAL A 118 -1.61 17.88 5.07
CA VAL A 118 -2.08 16.53 4.68
C VAL A 118 -1.82 15.54 5.81
N ALA A 119 -0.64 15.62 6.42
CA ALA A 119 -0.27 14.77 7.55
C ALA A 119 -1.19 15.01 8.78
N ALA A 120 -1.46 16.29 9.11
CA ALA A 120 -2.34 16.64 10.22
C ALA A 120 -3.78 16.14 10.00
N VAL A 121 -4.36 16.41 8.82
CA VAL A 121 -5.74 15.98 8.46
C VAL A 121 -5.87 14.46 8.45
N SER A 122 -4.82 13.73 8.04
CA SER A 122 -4.78 12.27 8.12
C SER A 122 -4.69 11.77 9.56
N GLY A 123 -3.86 12.44 10.38
CA GLY A 123 -3.71 12.11 11.81
C GLY A 123 -4.98 12.29 12.62
N GLU A 124 -5.80 13.31 12.31
CA GLU A 124 -7.13 13.52 12.89
C GLU A 124 -8.12 12.38 12.59
N ARG A 125 -7.79 11.52 11.62
CA ARG A 125 -8.55 10.35 11.19
C ARG A 125 -7.91 9.03 11.57
N ASP A 126 -6.99 9.07 12.53
CA ASP A 126 -6.23 7.92 13.01
C ASP A 126 -5.41 7.21 11.90
N MET A 127 -5.01 7.93 10.84
CA MET A 127 -4.21 7.38 9.75
C MET A 127 -2.76 7.86 9.77
N ALA A 128 -1.83 6.92 9.58
CA ALA A 128 -0.44 7.18 9.22
C ALA A 128 -0.27 7.29 7.70
N LEU A 129 0.77 7.99 7.26
CA LEU A 129 1.09 8.13 5.84
C LEU A 129 2.21 7.17 5.43
N ALA A 130 2.01 6.42 4.35
CA ALA A 130 3.05 5.59 3.77
C ALA A 130 3.44 6.12 2.38
N LEU A 131 4.67 6.61 2.26
CA LEU A 131 5.32 6.85 0.98
C LEU A 131 6.13 5.61 0.59
N TRP A 132 7.29 5.78 -0.05
CA TRP A 132 8.16 4.70 -0.49
C TRP A 132 9.63 5.15 -0.53
N ASP A 133 10.53 4.22 -0.50
CA ASP A 133 11.95 4.42 -0.79
C ASP A 133 12.40 3.68 -2.06
N VAL A 134 11.53 2.79 -2.60
CA VAL A 134 11.76 2.10 -3.86
C VAL A 134 10.62 2.40 -4.83
N ASP A 135 10.90 3.20 -5.86
CA ASP A 135 9.99 3.43 -6.97
C ASP A 135 10.38 2.50 -8.14
N THR A 136 9.47 1.61 -8.51
CA THR A 136 9.69 0.70 -9.65
C THR A 136 9.52 1.39 -11.00
N ALA A 137 8.91 2.58 -11.02
CA ALA A 137 8.50 3.30 -12.21
C ALA A 137 7.64 2.44 -13.18
N ASP A 138 6.86 1.50 -12.64
CA ASP A 138 6.00 0.59 -13.40
C ASP A 138 4.93 1.33 -14.23
N TRP A 139 4.43 2.43 -13.66
CA TRP A 139 3.49 3.36 -14.30
C TRP A 139 4.06 3.99 -15.58
N GLN A 140 5.38 4.12 -15.69
CA GLN A 140 6.09 4.72 -16.83
C GLN A 140 6.64 3.67 -17.78
N ASN A 141 7.36 2.66 -17.27
CA ASN A 141 8.08 1.70 -18.10
C ASN A 141 7.18 0.64 -18.73
N ARG A 142 6.08 0.27 -18.09
CA ARG A 142 5.10 -0.73 -18.55
C ARG A 142 5.75 -2.04 -19.01
N ASN A 143 6.81 -2.46 -18.32
CA ASN A 143 7.61 -3.62 -18.65
C ASN A 143 7.88 -4.46 -17.40
N ALA A 144 7.46 -5.73 -17.42
CA ALA A 144 7.57 -6.63 -16.28
C ALA A 144 9.02 -6.87 -15.81
N ASP A 145 9.95 -7.03 -16.74
CA ASP A 145 11.36 -7.32 -16.42
C ASP A 145 12.04 -6.08 -15.80
N ILE A 146 11.72 -4.88 -16.30
CA ILE A 146 12.24 -3.63 -15.74
C ILE A 146 11.66 -3.40 -14.37
N THR A 147 10.34 -3.57 -14.19
CA THR A 147 9.66 -3.44 -12.90
C THR A 147 10.23 -4.41 -11.87
N CYS A 148 10.40 -5.68 -12.23
CA CYS A 148 11.01 -6.69 -11.36
C CYS A 148 12.43 -6.27 -10.94
N ARG A 149 13.28 -5.91 -11.88
CA ARG A 149 14.66 -5.49 -11.61
C ARG A 149 14.71 -4.27 -10.70
N ASN A 150 13.91 -3.23 -10.99
CA ASN A 150 13.88 -2.02 -10.17
C ASN A 150 13.43 -2.33 -8.74
N ALA A 151 12.44 -3.19 -8.55
CA ALA A 151 12.00 -3.60 -7.23
C ALA A 151 13.09 -4.37 -6.48
N VAL A 152 13.65 -5.41 -7.11
CA VAL A 152 14.57 -6.35 -6.45
C VAL A 152 15.94 -5.71 -6.17
N ASP A 153 16.51 -5.00 -7.15
CA ASP A 153 17.86 -4.45 -7.02
C ASP A 153 17.94 -3.36 -5.95
N ASN A 154 16.89 -2.53 -5.83
CA ASN A 154 16.88 -1.38 -4.92
C ASN A 154 16.33 -1.70 -3.52
N ALA A 155 15.57 -2.79 -3.35
CA ALA A 155 14.99 -3.11 -2.06
C ALA A 155 16.03 -3.57 -1.04
N GLN A 156 15.85 -3.09 0.19
CA GLN A 156 16.61 -3.45 1.39
C GLN A 156 15.63 -3.79 2.52
N ALA A 157 16.15 -4.31 3.63
CA ALA A 157 15.34 -4.50 4.83
C ALA A 157 14.67 -3.18 5.26
N GLY A 158 13.37 -3.22 5.49
CA GLY A 158 12.55 -2.07 5.83
C GLY A 158 12.07 -1.23 4.64
N SER A 159 12.40 -1.57 3.40
CA SER A 159 11.94 -0.85 2.21
C SER A 159 10.43 -0.97 2.01
N ILE A 160 9.84 0.13 1.51
CA ILE A 160 8.46 0.20 1.00
C ILE A 160 8.55 0.37 -0.51
N ILE A 161 8.02 -0.61 -1.27
CA ILE A 161 8.12 -0.65 -2.74
C ILE A 161 6.80 -0.14 -3.33
N LEU A 162 6.86 0.90 -4.16
CA LEU A 162 5.73 1.43 -4.92
C LEU A 162 5.52 0.67 -6.22
N MET A 163 4.29 0.22 -6.42
CA MET A 163 3.74 -0.33 -7.67
C MET A 163 2.26 0.00 -7.81
N HIS A 164 1.67 -0.37 -8.95
CA HIS A 164 0.25 -0.12 -9.24
C HIS A 164 -0.38 -1.41 -9.78
N ASP A 165 -1.43 -1.91 -9.12
CA ASP A 165 -2.08 -3.18 -9.49
C ASP A 165 -3.00 -3.08 -10.72
N ILE A 166 -3.22 -1.87 -11.21
CA ILE A 166 -4.00 -1.58 -12.41
C ILE A 166 -3.25 -1.85 -13.74
N HIS A 167 -1.96 -2.19 -13.67
CA HIS A 167 -1.16 -2.41 -14.87
C HIS A 167 -0.85 -3.89 -15.11
N PRO A 168 -1.24 -4.48 -16.26
CA PRO A 168 -0.95 -5.89 -16.57
C PRO A 168 0.54 -6.24 -16.45
N SER A 169 1.44 -5.35 -16.87
CA SER A 169 2.90 -5.56 -16.76
C SER A 169 3.40 -5.64 -15.33
N THR A 170 2.78 -4.89 -14.40
CA THR A 170 3.10 -4.96 -12.97
C THR A 170 2.66 -6.30 -12.39
N VAL A 171 1.47 -6.77 -12.77
CA VAL A 171 0.99 -8.10 -12.39
C VAL A 171 1.91 -9.20 -12.91
N ASP A 172 2.37 -9.10 -14.17
CA ASP A 172 3.33 -10.05 -14.76
C ASP A 172 4.68 -10.06 -14.00
N ALA A 173 5.09 -8.94 -13.41
CA ALA A 173 6.31 -8.84 -12.62
C ALA A 173 6.21 -9.47 -11.23
N ALA A 174 5.01 -9.66 -10.68
CA ALA A 174 4.79 -9.98 -9.26
C ALA A 174 5.53 -11.25 -8.81
N ALA A 175 5.47 -12.34 -9.58
CA ALA A 175 6.17 -13.58 -9.23
C ALA A 175 7.69 -13.40 -9.18
N CYS A 176 8.26 -12.72 -10.17
CA CYS A 176 9.69 -12.40 -10.23
C CYS A 176 10.12 -11.55 -9.02
N ILE A 177 9.33 -10.54 -8.65
CA ILE A 177 9.62 -9.66 -7.51
C ILE A 177 9.64 -10.47 -6.21
N ILE A 178 8.61 -11.28 -5.95
CA ILE A 178 8.52 -12.07 -4.72
C ILE A 178 9.71 -13.04 -4.61
N ASP A 179 10.01 -13.76 -5.69
CA ASP A 179 11.11 -14.73 -5.70
C ASP A 179 12.47 -14.03 -5.57
N GLY A 180 12.67 -12.91 -6.25
CA GLY A 180 13.90 -12.12 -6.19
C GLY A 180 14.14 -11.50 -4.80
N LEU A 181 13.12 -10.98 -4.14
CA LEU A 181 13.22 -10.47 -2.77
C LEU A 181 13.57 -11.58 -1.80
N ARG A 182 12.93 -12.74 -1.91
CA ARG A 182 13.25 -13.92 -1.08
C ARG A 182 14.65 -14.43 -1.32
N ALA A 183 15.15 -14.43 -2.56
CA ALA A 183 16.53 -14.81 -2.88
C ALA A 183 17.56 -13.85 -2.24
N LYS A 184 17.19 -12.59 -1.98
CA LYS A 184 17.98 -11.63 -1.20
C LYS A 184 17.83 -11.81 0.32
N GLY A 185 17.05 -12.79 0.78
CA GLY A 185 16.75 -12.98 2.20
C GLY A 185 15.72 -12.00 2.76
N LEU A 186 14.99 -11.28 1.90
CA LEU A 186 13.94 -10.35 2.31
C LEU A 186 12.57 -11.05 2.30
N ARG A 187 11.80 -10.88 3.36
CA ARG A 187 10.46 -11.45 3.49
C ARG A 187 9.40 -10.38 3.17
N PRO A 188 8.61 -10.55 2.09
CA PRO A 188 7.46 -9.69 1.81
C PRO A 188 6.41 -9.79 2.91
N VAL A 189 5.96 -8.65 3.43
CA VAL A 189 4.96 -8.53 4.50
C VAL A 189 4.04 -7.34 4.22
N THR A 190 2.93 -7.23 4.97
CA THR A 190 2.11 -6.02 5.00
C THR A 190 2.82 -4.91 5.79
N LEU A 191 2.36 -3.65 5.64
CA LEU A 191 2.88 -2.54 6.43
C LEU A 191 2.67 -2.77 7.94
N ASP A 192 1.55 -3.35 8.35
CA ASP A 192 1.25 -3.64 9.76
C ASP A 192 2.20 -4.65 10.39
N GLU A 193 2.65 -5.63 9.61
CA GLU A 193 3.65 -6.60 10.07
C GLU A 193 5.05 -5.98 10.15
N MET A 194 5.28 -4.87 9.44
CA MET A 194 6.59 -4.24 9.35
C MET A 194 6.78 -3.10 10.35
N VAL A 195 5.74 -2.28 10.59
CA VAL A 195 5.82 -1.10 11.46
C VAL A 195 4.47 -0.78 12.08
N GLN A 196 4.47 -0.35 13.35
CA GLN A 196 3.28 0.15 14.01
C GLN A 196 2.97 1.57 13.54
N PRO A 197 1.79 1.83 12.94
CA PRO A 197 1.43 3.15 12.46
C PRO A 197 1.24 4.15 13.61
N THR A 198 1.78 5.33 13.42
CA THR A 198 1.50 6.48 14.29
C THR A 198 0.69 7.50 13.49
N PRO A 199 -0.54 7.85 13.90
CA PRO A 199 -1.38 8.80 13.19
C PRO A 199 -0.65 10.12 12.87
N GLY A 200 -0.76 10.59 11.62
CA GLY A 200 -0.11 11.81 11.15
C GLY A 200 1.40 11.68 10.88
N HIS A 201 2.02 10.53 11.20
CA HIS A 201 3.43 10.32 10.86
C HIS A 201 3.59 9.81 9.44
N THR A 202 4.64 10.27 8.75
CA THR A 202 4.96 9.85 7.37
C THR A 202 6.13 8.88 7.37
N TYR A 203 5.90 7.70 6.79
CA TYR A 203 6.88 6.64 6.64
C TYR A 203 7.32 6.55 5.17
N THR A 204 8.62 6.56 4.93
CA THR A 204 9.22 6.25 3.62
C THR A 204 9.84 4.85 3.61
N ARG A 205 10.13 4.34 4.79
CA ARG A 205 10.60 2.97 5.07
C ARG A 205 10.40 2.67 6.56
N ALA A 206 10.39 1.40 6.94
CA ALA A 206 10.50 0.99 8.33
C ALA A 206 11.95 1.15 8.82
N ARG A 207 12.11 1.67 10.02
CA ARG A 207 13.41 1.79 10.70
C ARG A 207 13.45 0.85 11.89
#